data_35f1439bec386ad199533d461270e725
#
_entry.id   35f1439bec386ad199533d461270e725
#
_cell.length_a   1.000
_cell.length_b   1.000
_cell.length_c   1.000
_cell.angle_alpha   90.00
_cell.angle_beta   90.00
_cell.angle_gamma   90.00
#
_symmetry.space_group_name_H-M   'P 1'
#
loop_
_entity.id
_entity.type
_entity.pdbx_description
1 polymer ?
#
loop_
_entity_poly.entity_id
_entity_poly.type
_entity_poly.pdbx_seq_one_letter_code
_entity_poly.pdbx_strand_id
1 'polypeptide(L)'
;MLKVAYVLGTTAGGTGPHVAMLARGCAGRGMAVQVFGPAETGQRFFPASAAPDGPPGFVVVDIADRPRPAHDLAAVLRLRRLLRGWAPDIVHAHGLRAGGLTALALTGPAGRRKPALAVTVHNAPPAGGMTGLAYAVLERIAARRADAVTWVSSDLAGRMRRAGARDGGRALVPAPEFVPPNAGQVAAARASLGAGDRPVVLAAGRLVPQKGYPVLLAAASRWQDRDLVPLLVIAGAGPLAGPLASTAHDSGVAVRFLGQRDDIPALLGAADVVVVPSVWEGQPLIVQEALRAGRPLVASRTGGIPELTGEDAAVLVPQGDPAALAAAVESVLDDPGLAAALGVAAAQRAAGLPGTGDAVDSVSRLYRRLLRAVG
;
A
#
# COMPACT_ATOMS: atom_id res chain seq x y z
N MET A 1 -5.56 30.17 -7.74
CA MET A 1 -4.78 28.91 -7.77
C MET A 1 -5.20 28.08 -6.57
N LEU A 2 -5.64 26.83 -6.79
CA LEU A 2 -6.11 25.93 -5.73
C LEU A 2 -4.94 25.51 -4.82
N LYS A 3 -5.10 25.66 -3.50
CA LYS A 3 -4.11 25.29 -2.48
C LYS A 3 -4.49 23.97 -1.80
N VAL A 4 -3.63 22.96 -1.92
CA VAL A 4 -3.85 21.62 -1.37
C VAL A 4 -2.78 21.27 -0.34
N ALA A 5 -3.19 21.04 0.90
CA ALA A 5 -2.32 20.55 1.98
C ALA A 5 -2.46 19.02 2.11
N TYR A 6 -1.40 18.27 1.87
CA TYR A 6 -1.34 16.85 2.21
C TYR A 6 -0.83 16.66 3.64
N VAL A 7 -1.47 15.80 4.42
CA VAL A 7 -1.04 15.49 5.79
C VAL A 7 -0.80 13.98 5.92
N LEU A 8 0.40 13.62 6.38
CA LEU A 8 0.85 12.23 6.54
C LEU A 8 1.26 11.97 7.98
N GLY A 9 1.06 10.74 8.45
CA GLY A 9 1.81 10.19 9.59
C GLY A 9 3.10 9.52 9.16
N THR A 10 3.77 8.86 10.10
CA THR A 10 4.90 7.97 9.79
C THR A 10 4.44 6.91 8.79
N THR A 11 5.18 6.77 7.71
CA THR A 11 4.87 5.80 6.67
C THR A 11 6.13 5.09 6.19
N ALA A 12 6.12 3.77 6.28
CA ALA A 12 7.18 2.89 5.82
C ALA A 12 6.77 2.03 4.62
N GLY A 13 5.55 2.21 4.09
CA GLY A 13 4.98 1.42 3.00
C GLY A 13 4.54 2.24 1.80
N GLY A 14 3.61 1.73 1.04
CA GLY A 14 3.09 2.31 -0.20
C GLY A 14 2.42 3.69 -0.07
N THR A 15 2.00 4.10 1.14
CA THR A 15 1.34 5.39 1.36
C THR A 15 2.24 6.58 1.05
N GLY A 16 3.53 6.54 1.44
CA GLY A 16 4.48 7.63 1.19
C GLY A 16 4.69 7.89 -0.30
N PRO A 17 5.12 6.89 -1.09
CA PRO A 17 5.23 7.02 -2.55
C PRO A 17 3.93 7.44 -3.23
N HIS A 18 2.79 6.90 -2.77
CA HIS A 18 1.48 7.27 -3.31
C HIS A 18 1.18 8.77 -3.11
N VAL A 19 1.37 9.30 -1.89
CA VAL A 19 1.14 10.73 -1.65
C VAL A 19 2.15 11.60 -2.38
N ALA A 20 3.41 11.17 -2.49
CA ALA A 20 4.41 11.88 -3.29
C ALA A 20 4.02 11.94 -4.77
N MET A 21 3.47 10.87 -5.31
CA MET A 21 2.93 10.81 -6.67
C MET A 21 1.75 11.77 -6.83
N LEU A 22 0.75 11.74 -5.93
CA LEU A 22 -0.40 12.64 -5.97
C LEU A 22 0.02 14.11 -5.84
N ALA A 23 0.93 14.41 -4.92
CA ALA A 23 1.39 15.77 -4.67
C ALA A 23 2.10 16.37 -5.91
N ARG A 24 3.01 15.60 -6.54
CA ARG A 24 3.64 15.99 -7.80
C ARG A 24 2.63 16.13 -8.94
N GLY A 25 1.73 15.17 -9.09
CA GLY A 25 0.71 15.20 -10.14
C GLY A 25 -0.27 16.38 -9.99
N CYS A 26 -0.65 16.74 -8.77
CA CYS A 26 -1.48 17.94 -8.52
C CYS A 26 -0.71 19.23 -8.77
N ALA A 27 0.57 19.30 -8.37
CA ALA A 27 1.42 20.46 -8.67
C ALA A 27 1.59 20.64 -10.18
N GLY A 28 1.84 19.58 -10.95
CA GLY A 28 1.92 19.60 -12.42
C GLY A 28 0.61 20.02 -13.11
N ARG A 29 -0.52 20.04 -12.38
CA ARG A 29 -1.82 20.58 -12.84
C ARG A 29 -2.10 22.01 -12.36
N GLY A 30 -1.08 22.72 -11.90
CA GLY A 30 -1.17 24.12 -11.48
C GLY A 30 -1.79 24.33 -10.09
N MET A 31 -1.85 23.30 -9.24
CA MET A 31 -2.24 23.47 -7.84
C MET A 31 -1.02 23.87 -6.99
N ALA A 32 -1.19 24.76 -6.02
CA ALA A 32 -0.19 24.98 -4.99
C ALA A 32 -0.27 23.86 -3.97
N VAL A 33 0.81 23.08 -3.83
CA VAL A 33 0.83 21.89 -2.99
C VAL A 33 1.86 22.04 -1.88
N GLN A 34 1.46 21.71 -0.65
CA GLN A 34 2.35 21.58 0.49
C GLN A 34 2.07 20.28 1.25
N VAL A 35 3.13 19.61 1.70
CA VAL A 35 3.03 18.34 2.41
C VAL A 35 3.49 18.53 3.86
N PHE A 36 2.74 17.96 4.79
CA PHE A 36 2.99 18.00 6.23
C PHE A 36 3.14 16.58 6.76
N GLY A 37 4.20 16.30 7.51
CA GLY A 37 4.43 14.96 8.06
C GLY A 37 5.73 14.84 8.84
N PRO A 38 6.04 13.64 9.38
CA PRO A 38 7.28 13.39 10.13
C PRO A 38 8.52 13.60 9.27
N ALA A 39 9.61 14.05 9.91
CA ALA A 39 10.88 14.33 9.23
C ALA A 39 11.40 13.15 8.39
N GLU A 40 11.30 11.93 8.92
CA GLU A 40 11.71 10.69 8.25
C GLU A 40 10.93 10.44 6.96
N THR A 41 9.62 10.71 6.96
CA THR A 41 8.78 10.66 5.76
C THR A 41 9.20 11.71 4.73
N GLY A 42 9.54 12.93 5.19
CA GLY A 42 10.04 14.00 4.34
C GLY A 42 11.36 13.64 3.65
N GLN A 43 12.33 13.19 4.40
CA GLN A 43 13.64 12.79 3.88
C GLN A 43 13.55 11.67 2.84
N ARG A 44 12.65 10.72 3.06
CA ARG A 44 12.53 9.53 2.20
C ARG A 44 11.77 9.79 0.90
N PHE A 45 10.70 10.58 0.92
CA PHE A 45 9.76 10.70 -0.21
C PHE A 45 9.66 12.10 -0.82
N PHE A 46 10.16 13.10 -0.11
CA PHE A 46 10.10 14.51 -0.50
C PHE A 46 11.47 15.19 -0.33
N PRO A 47 12.55 14.64 -0.93
CA PRO A 47 13.86 15.26 -0.83
C PRO A 47 13.81 16.69 -1.37
N ALA A 48 14.51 17.62 -0.72
CA ALA A 48 14.62 19.00 -1.19
C ALA A 48 15.22 19.02 -2.60
N SER A 49 14.57 19.71 -3.54
CA SER A 49 15.09 19.95 -4.88
C SER A 49 15.23 21.44 -5.09
N ALA A 50 16.35 21.87 -5.66
CA ALA A 50 16.59 23.25 -6.07
C ALA A 50 15.97 23.59 -7.43
N ALA A 51 15.29 22.65 -8.11
CA ALA A 51 14.69 22.88 -9.42
C ALA A 51 13.38 23.69 -9.31
N PRO A 52 13.07 24.59 -10.27
CA PRO A 52 11.80 25.31 -10.32
C PRO A 52 10.57 24.40 -10.32
N ASP A 53 10.69 23.21 -10.94
CA ASP A 53 9.68 22.14 -10.98
C ASP A 53 9.92 21.08 -9.90
N GLY A 54 10.60 21.45 -8.81
CA GLY A 54 10.94 20.56 -7.70
C GLY A 54 9.72 19.99 -6.97
N PRO A 55 9.95 18.97 -6.10
CA PRO A 55 8.85 18.36 -5.36
C PRO A 55 8.14 19.41 -4.49
N PRO A 56 6.84 19.21 -4.22
CA PRO A 56 6.07 20.07 -3.33
C PRO A 56 6.78 20.29 -1.99
N GLY A 57 6.71 21.51 -1.46
CA GLY A 57 7.35 21.86 -0.20
C GLY A 57 6.93 20.91 0.92
N PHE A 58 7.89 20.47 1.76
CA PHE A 58 7.62 19.61 2.91
C PHE A 58 7.84 20.37 4.22
N VAL A 59 6.87 20.25 5.13
CA VAL A 59 6.91 20.89 6.46
C VAL A 59 6.81 19.80 7.53
N VAL A 60 7.78 19.80 8.45
CA VAL A 60 7.84 18.79 9.50
C VAL A 60 6.74 18.98 10.54
N VAL A 61 5.91 17.95 10.70
CA VAL A 61 4.94 17.79 11.79
C VAL A 61 5.03 16.35 12.28
N ASP A 62 5.33 16.16 13.55
CA ASP A 62 5.53 14.83 14.14
C ASP A 62 4.21 14.16 14.43
N ILE A 63 3.74 13.31 13.50
CA ILE A 63 2.58 12.44 13.63
C ILE A 63 3.08 11.00 13.67
N ALA A 64 3.31 10.49 14.89
CA ALA A 64 3.82 9.15 15.13
C ALA A 64 2.82 8.06 14.67
N ASP A 65 3.31 6.83 14.50
CA ASP A 65 2.50 5.64 14.15
C ASP A 65 1.62 5.15 15.32
N ARG A 66 2.05 5.39 16.57
CA ARG A 66 1.31 4.99 17.78
C ARG A 66 0.76 6.20 18.54
N PRO A 67 -0.41 6.06 19.21
CA PRO A 67 -0.97 7.11 20.04
C PRO A 67 -0.03 7.52 21.17
N ARG A 68 0.23 8.83 21.28
CA ARG A 68 1.02 9.47 22.34
C ARG A 68 0.32 10.79 22.71
N PRO A 69 -0.54 10.83 23.74
CA PRO A 69 -1.46 11.95 23.98
C PRO A 69 -0.81 13.34 23.99
N ALA A 70 0.31 13.51 24.69
CA ALA A 70 1.02 14.79 24.73
C ALA A 70 1.63 15.19 23.38
N HIS A 71 2.24 14.23 22.66
CA HIS A 71 2.76 14.45 21.30
C HIS A 71 1.64 14.71 20.30
N ASP A 72 0.51 14.01 20.42
CA ASP A 72 -0.63 14.18 19.54
C ASP A 72 -1.25 15.58 19.71
N LEU A 73 -1.34 16.08 20.96
CA LEU A 73 -1.78 17.45 21.23
C LEU A 73 -0.81 18.47 20.61
N ALA A 74 0.48 18.29 20.81
CA ALA A 74 1.50 19.17 20.21
C ALA A 74 1.42 19.16 18.67
N ALA A 75 1.25 17.98 18.05
CA ALA A 75 1.05 17.84 16.60
C ALA A 75 -0.21 18.56 16.12
N VAL A 76 -1.34 18.43 16.83
CA VAL A 76 -2.59 19.15 16.52
C VAL A 76 -2.40 20.66 16.58
N LEU A 77 -1.79 21.18 17.64
CA LEU A 77 -1.57 22.63 17.80
C LEU A 77 -0.61 23.17 16.72
N ARG A 78 0.48 22.44 16.44
CA ARG A 78 1.44 22.79 15.39
C ARG A 78 0.77 22.77 14.01
N LEU A 79 0.04 21.69 13.68
CA LEU A 79 -0.67 21.56 12.41
C LEU A 79 -1.72 22.66 12.24
N ARG A 80 -2.49 22.97 13.28
CA ARG A 80 -3.45 24.09 13.29
C ARG A 80 -2.79 25.41 12.95
N ARG A 81 -1.65 25.72 13.59
CA ARG A 81 -0.91 26.98 13.32
C ARG A 81 -0.41 27.04 11.87
N LEU A 82 0.18 25.95 11.37
CA LEU A 82 0.74 25.87 10.02
C LEU A 82 -0.37 25.95 8.95
N LEU A 83 -1.48 25.23 9.11
CA LEU A 83 -2.61 25.26 8.18
C LEU A 83 -3.28 26.64 8.16
N ARG A 84 -3.38 27.33 9.31
CA ARG A 84 -3.90 28.70 9.36
C ARG A 84 -2.97 29.68 8.63
N GLY A 85 -1.66 29.55 8.78
CA GLY A 85 -0.67 30.41 8.11
C GLY A 85 -0.63 30.21 6.61
N TRP A 86 -0.70 28.95 6.15
CA TRP A 86 -0.67 28.63 4.72
C TRP A 86 -2.03 28.82 4.03
N ALA A 87 -3.14 28.72 4.78
CA ALA A 87 -4.52 28.88 4.34
C ALA A 87 -4.86 28.05 3.09
N PRO A 88 -4.86 26.69 3.19
CA PRO A 88 -5.27 25.82 2.10
C PRO A 88 -6.77 25.91 1.82
N ASP A 89 -7.17 25.60 0.58
CA ASP A 89 -8.57 25.38 0.23
C ASP A 89 -9.01 23.95 0.58
N ILE A 90 -8.08 22.99 0.41
CA ILE A 90 -8.27 21.57 0.69
C ILE A 90 -7.17 21.10 1.64
N VAL A 91 -7.56 20.31 2.64
CA VAL A 91 -6.63 19.48 3.42
C VAL A 91 -6.95 18.02 3.13
N HIS A 92 -5.96 17.27 2.63
CA HIS A 92 -6.10 15.84 2.36
C HIS A 92 -5.17 15.04 3.27
N ALA A 93 -5.75 14.40 4.27
CA ALA A 93 -5.00 13.58 5.23
C ALA A 93 -5.00 12.10 4.81
N HIS A 94 -3.84 11.45 4.93
CA HIS A 94 -3.66 10.05 4.57
C HIS A 94 -3.38 9.18 5.79
N GLY A 95 -4.29 8.21 6.03
CA GLY A 95 -4.31 7.33 7.19
C GLY A 95 -5.18 7.86 8.34
N LEU A 96 -5.67 6.95 9.19
CA LEU A 96 -6.62 7.26 10.26
C LEU A 96 -6.07 8.25 11.29
N ARG A 97 -4.77 8.12 11.66
CA ARG A 97 -4.16 9.03 12.64
C ARG A 97 -4.01 10.45 12.07
N ALA A 98 -3.42 10.56 10.88
CA ALA A 98 -3.32 11.86 10.21
C ALA A 98 -4.71 12.48 10.02
N GLY A 99 -5.70 11.68 9.59
CA GLY A 99 -7.09 12.13 9.42
C GLY A 99 -7.71 12.64 10.71
N GLY A 100 -7.64 11.87 11.80
CA GLY A 100 -8.22 12.25 13.09
C GLY A 100 -7.55 13.48 13.71
N LEU A 101 -6.21 13.54 13.72
CA LEU A 101 -5.46 14.70 14.25
C LEU A 101 -5.66 15.95 13.39
N THR A 102 -5.75 15.81 12.07
CA THR A 102 -6.10 16.91 11.17
C THR A 102 -7.50 17.43 11.42
N ALA A 103 -8.48 16.53 11.58
CA ALA A 103 -9.84 16.91 11.91
C ALA A 103 -9.91 17.71 13.21
N LEU A 104 -9.14 17.34 14.24
CA LEU A 104 -8.99 18.08 15.49
C LEU A 104 -8.26 19.42 15.26
N ALA A 105 -7.23 19.47 14.42
CA ALA A 105 -6.53 20.71 14.11
C ALA A 105 -7.44 21.74 13.41
N LEU A 106 -8.42 21.29 12.64
CA LEU A 106 -9.39 22.13 11.94
C LEU A 106 -10.62 22.53 12.80
N THR A 107 -10.69 22.10 14.06
CA THR A 107 -11.74 22.55 14.99
C THR A 107 -11.39 23.90 15.61
N GLY A 108 -12.39 24.72 15.88
CA GLY A 108 -12.22 26.02 16.55
C GLY A 108 -12.84 27.18 15.77
N PRO A 109 -12.87 28.41 16.33
CA PRO A 109 -13.50 29.54 15.69
C PRO A 109 -12.86 29.82 14.33
N ALA A 110 -13.67 29.84 13.29
CA ALA A 110 -13.27 30.14 11.94
C ALA A 110 -13.11 31.65 11.75
N GLY A 111 -11.87 32.15 11.81
CA GLY A 111 -11.56 33.53 11.42
C GLY A 111 -11.47 33.74 9.90
N ARG A 112 -11.49 32.65 9.14
CA ARG A 112 -11.47 32.59 7.65
C ARG A 112 -12.22 31.36 7.20
N ARG A 113 -12.54 31.26 5.89
CA ARG A 113 -13.17 30.10 5.26
C ARG A 113 -12.43 28.81 5.68
N LYS A 114 -13.17 27.87 6.27
CA LYS A 114 -12.63 26.58 6.69
C LYS A 114 -12.26 25.76 5.45
N PRO A 115 -11.03 25.18 5.36
CA PRO A 115 -10.68 24.29 4.25
C PRO A 115 -11.57 23.04 4.28
N ALA A 116 -11.89 22.49 3.12
CA ALA A 116 -12.52 21.19 3.04
C ALA A 116 -11.51 20.08 3.43
N LEU A 117 -11.97 19.11 4.19
CA LEU A 117 -11.17 17.98 4.68
C LEU A 117 -11.51 16.71 3.91
N ALA A 118 -10.54 16.18 3.17
CA ALA A 118 -10.55 14.82 2.64
C ALA A 118 -9.68 13.90 3.52
N VAL A 119 -10.11 12.66 3.73
CA VAL A 119 -9.32 11.65 4.43
C VAL A 119 -9.26 10.38 3.60
N THR A 120 -8.05 9.90 3.26
CA THR A 120 -7.86 8.58 2.64
C THR A 120 -7.42 7.56 3.68
N VAL A 121 -8.17 6.46 3.79
CA VAL A 121 -7.85 5.35 4.68
C VAL A 121 -7.12 4.25 3.91
N HIS A 122 -5.87 3.98 4.30
CA HIS A 122 -4.96 3.04 3.62
C HIS A 122 -4.82 1.69 4.31
N ASN A 123 -5.09 1.62 5.62
CA ASN A 123 -4.89 0.41 6.42
C ASN A 123 -6.03 0.21 7.39
N ALA A 124 -6.31 -1.05 7.70
CA ALA A 124 -7.13 -1.40 8.85
C ALA A 124 -6.39 -0.99 10.14
N PRO A 125 -7.11 -0.45 11.15
CA PRO A 125 -6.49 -0.13 12.43
C PRO A 125 -6.07 -1.40 13.18
N PRO A 126 -5.08 -1.31 14.09
CA PRO A 126 -4.72 -2.40 14.96
C PRO A 126 -5.93 -2.88 15.76
N ALA A 127 -6.06 -4.18 15.95
CA ALA A 127 -7.13 -4.77 16.76
C ALA A 127 -6.74 -4.79 18.24
N GLY A 128 -7.71 -4.50 19.12
CA GLY A 128 -7.64 -4.73 20.57
C GLY A 128 -6.79 -3.72 21.38
N GLY A 129 -6.94 -3.80 22.69
CA GLY A 129 -6.23 -3.00 23.67
C GLY A 129 -6.50 -1.50 23.62
N MET A 130 -5.75 -0.73 24.42
CA MET A 130 -5.85 0.75 24.45
C MET A 130 -5.52 1.40 23.11
N THR A 131 -4.58 0.81 22.36
CA THR A 131 -4.23 1.30 21.02
C THR A 131 -5.41 1.17 20.07
N GLY A 132 -6.10 0.03 20.05
CA GLY A 132 -7.31 -0.18 19.24
C GLY A 132 -8.43 0.80 19.59
N LEU A 133 -8.65 1.08 20.89
CA LEU A 133 -9.64 2.06 21.34
C LEU A 133 -9.28 3.49 20.84
N ALA A 134 -8.02 3.90 20.98
CA ALA A 134 -7.57 5.20 20.49
C ALA A 134 -7.75 5.33 18.98
N TYR A 135 -7.46 4.28 18.21
CA TYR A 135 -7.71 4.25 16.76
C TYR A 135 -9.21 4.32 16.44
N ALA A 136 -10.08 3.64 17.21
CA ALA A 136 -11.52 3.69 17.00
C ALA A 136 -12.09 5.11 17.24
N VAL A 137 -11.54 5.84 18.23
CA VAL A 137 -11.89 7.24 18.47
C VAL A 137 -11.45 8.13 17.29
N LEU A 138 -10.19 8.02 16.85
CA LEU A 138 -9.68 8.78 15.71
C LEU A 138 -10.42 8.47 14.43
N GLU A 139 -10.79 7.21 14.22
CA GLU A 139 -11.62 6.77 13.10
C GLU A 139 -12.98 7.46 13.08
N ARG A 140 -13.68 7.49 14.23
CA ARG A 140 -14.97 8.20 14.35
C ARG A 140 -14.82 9.71 14.13
N ILE A 141 -13.75 10.30 14.65
CA ILE A 141 -13.46 11.73 14.44
C ILE A 141 -13.22 11.99 12.95
N ALA A 142 -12.33 11.21 12.31
CA ALA A 142 -12.05 11.34 10.88
C ALA A 142 -13.32 11.13 10.04
N ALA A 143 -14.08 10.05 10.29
CA ALA A 143 -15.28 9.72 9.54
C ALA A 143 -16.37 10.80 9.61
N ARG A 144 -16.59 11.38 10.80
CA ARG A 144 -17.67 12.35 11.02
C ARG A 144 -17.30 13.79 10.69
N ARG A 145 -16.00 14.11 10.72
CA ARG A 145 -15.50 15.48 10.51
C ARG A 145 -14.96 15.74 9.13
N ALA A 146 -14.59 14.69 8.38
CA ALA A 146 -14.20 14.84 6.99
C ALA A 146 -15.41 15.16 6.11
N ASP A 147 -15.22 16.06 5.16
CA ASP A 147 -16.18 16.37 4.11
C ASP A 147 -16.26 15.24 3.08
N ALA A 148 -15.16 14.49 2.90
CA ALA A 148 -15.16 13.21 2.19
C ALA A 148 -14.13 12.24 2.76
N VAL A 149 -14.48 10.94 2.78
CA VAL A 149 -13.56 9.86 3.14
C VAL A 149 -13.38 8.95 1.94
N THR A 150 -12.12 8.70 1.56
CA THR A 150 -11.80 7.71 0.54
C THR A 150 -11.12 6.49 1.16
N TRP A 151 -11.28 5.33 0.53
CA TRP A 151 -10.80 4.05 1.04
C TRP A 151 -10.18 3.22 -0.07
N VAL A 152 -9.24 2.35 0.29
CA VAL A 152 -8.51 1.51 -0.67
C VAL A 152 -9.16 0.13 -0.90
N SER A 153 -10.17 -0.25 -0.09
CA SER A 153 -10.85 -1.55 -0.17
C SER A 153 -12.27 -1.48 0.37
N SER A 154 -13.13 -2.41 -0.04
CA SER A 154 -14.57 -2.42 0.32
C SER A 154 -14.83 -2.69 1.81
N ASP A 155 -13.96 -3.46 2.48
CA ASP A 155 -14.04 -3.67 3.93
C ASP A 155 -13.80 -2.37 4.69
N LEU A 156 -12.83 -1.55 4.28
CA LEU A 156 -12.63 -0.20 4.82
C LEU A 156 -13.80 0.74 4.50
N ALA A 157 -14.40 0.63 3.31
CA ALA A 157 -15.62 1.37 2.97
C ALA A 157 -16.74 1.10 3.98
N GLY A 158 -17.04 -0.17 4.22
CA GLY A 158 -18.05 -0.61 5.19
C GLY A 158 -17.72 -0.10 6.61
N ARG A 159 -16.46 -0.18 6.99
CA ARG A 159 -15.98 0.31 8.29
C ARG A 159 -16.16 1.81 8.46
N MET A 160 -15.74 2.62 7.49
CA MET A 160 -15.84 4.07 7.56
C MET A 160 -17.29 4.56 7.53
N ARG A 161 -18.17 3.90 6.77
CA ARG A 161 -19.61 4.19 6.80
C ARG A 161 -20.21 3.93 8.18
N ARG A 162 -19.87 2.80 8.82
CA ARG A 162 -20.31 2.50 10.21
C ARG A 162 -19.75 3.50 11.23
N ALA A 163 -18.55 4.04 10.99
CA ALA A 163 -17.96 5.09 11.82
C ALA A 163 -18.61 6.47 11.63
N GLY A 164 -19.44 6.64 10.58
CA GLY A 164 -20.22 7.86 10.32
C GLY A 164 -19.75 8.69 9.13
N ALA A 165 -18.96 8.13 8.21
CA ALA A 165 -18.61 8.80 6.96
C ALA A 165 -19.86 8.97 6.09
N ARG A 166 -20.09 10.21 5.62
CA ARG A 166 -21.30 10.61 4.86
C ARG A 166 -21.06 10.62 3.35
N ASP A 167 -19.88 11.03 2.94
CA ASP A 167 -19.45 11.09 1.55
C ASP A 167 -18.10 10.41 1.38
N GLY A 168 -17.85 9.85 0.20
CA GLY A 168 -16.59 9.21 -0.08
C GLY A 168 -16.59 8.38 -1.35
N GLY A 169 -15.47 7.70 -1.58
CA GLY A 169 -15.28 6.87 -2.77
C GLY A 169 -14.03 6.02 -2.66
N ARG A 170 -13.80 5.19 -3.68
CA ARG A 170 -12.59 4.40 -3.78
C ARG A 170 -11.40 5.31 -4.07
N ALA A 171 -10.34 5.20 -3.26
CA ALA A 171 -9.04 5.78 -3.57
C ALA A 171 -8.31 4.87 -4.56
N LEU A 172 -7.65 5.45 -5.55
CA LEU A 172 -6.82 4.72 -6.51
C LEU A 172 -5.36 4.79 -6.05
N VAL A 173 -4.75 3.65 -5.77
CA VAL A 173 -3.34 3.51 -5.39
C VAL A 173 -2.63 2.68 -6.46
N PRO A 174 -2.25 3.29 -7.59
CA PRO A 174 -1.60 2.56 -8.68
C PRO A 174 -0.19 2.12 -8.26
N ALA A 175 0.22 0.94 -8.74
CA ALA A 175 1.62 0.57 -8.75
C ALA A 175 2.40 1.49 -9.71
N PRO A 176 3.72 1.65 -9.50
CA PRO A 176 4.59 2.32 -10.47
C PRO A 176 4.40 1.77 -11.88
N GLU A 177 4.80 2.54 -12.87
CA GLU A 177 4.81 2.07 -14.25
C GLU A 177 5.65 0.78 -14.36
N PHE A 178 5.04 -0.25 -14.93
CA PHE A 178 5.72 -1.53 -15.10
C PHE A 178 6.42 -1.57 -16.47
N VAL A 179 7.75 -1.64 -16.42
CA VAL A 179 8.57 -1.84 -17.62
C VAL A 179 8.88 -3.33 -17.70
N PRO A 180 8.39 -4.06 -18.73
CA PRO A 180 8.67 -5.48 -18.89
C PRO A 180 10.18 -5.72 -19.03
N PRO A 181 10.75 -6.68 -18.27
CA PRO A 181 12.15 -7.03 -18.43
C PRO A 181 12.39 -7.72 -19.77
N ASN A 182 13.55 -7.50 -20.36
CA ASN A 182 13.96 -8.27 -21.54
C ASN A 182 14.44 -9.69 -21.15
N ALA A 183 14.56 -10.59 -22.12
CA ALA A 183 14.94 -11.99 -21.90
C ALA A 183 16.29 -12.13 -21.16
N GLY A 184 17.26 -11.26 -21.45
CA GLY A 184 18.57 -11.27 -20.78
C GLY A 184 18.45 -10.90 -19.30
N GLN A 185 17.63 -9.92 -18.94
CA GLN A 185 17.37 -9.54 -17.56
C GLN A 185 16.68 -10.67 -16.78
N VAL A 186 15.72 -11.35 -17.40
CA VAL A 186 15.03 -12.51 -16.82
C VAL A 186 16.02 -13.66 -16.58
N ALA A 187 16.84 -13.99 -17.58
CA ALA A 187 17.85 -15.04 -17.47
C ALA A 187 18.90 -14.72 -16.39
N ALA A 188 19.37 -13.47 -16.33
CA ALA A 188 20.31 -13.02 -15.31
C ALA A 188 19.70 -13.08 -13.90
N ALA A 189 18.43 -12.68 -13.74
CA ALA A 189 17.71 -12.80 -12.47
C ALA A 189 17.63 -14.27 -12.06
N ARG A 190 17.19 -15.17 -12.95
CA ARG A 190 17.08 -16.61 -12.66
C ARG A 190 18.43 -17.24 -12.28
N ALA A 191 19.49 -16.89 -13.01
CA ALA A 191 20.85 -17.33 -12.71
C ALA A 191 21.34 -16.83 -11.34
N SER A 192 21.09 -15.55 -11.00
CA SER A 192 21.47 -14.98 -9.70
C SER A 192 20.77 -15.65 -8.52
N LEU A 193 19.56 -16.17 -8.74
CA LEU A 193 18.83 -16.97 -7.76
C LEU A 193 19.40 -18.37 -7.58
N GLY A 194 20.24 -18.86 -8.50
CA GLY A 194 20.71 -20.24 -8.50
C GLY A 194 19.55 -21.24 -8.57
N ALA A 195 18.50 -20.88 -9.31
CA ALA A 195 17.31 -21.72 -9.38
C ALA A 195 17.53 -23.00 -10.18
N GLY A 196 18.41 -22.95 -11.23
CA GLY A 196 18.53 -24.06 -12.19
C GLY A 196 17.17 -24.36 -12.82
N ASP A 197 16.79 -25.64 -12.82
CA ASP A 197 15.50 -26.10 -13.35
C ASP A 197 14.37 -26.01 -12.31
N ARG A 198 14.67 -25.63 -11.08
CA ARG A 198 13.68 -25.52 -9.99
C ARG A 198 12.64 -24.45 -10.28
N PRO A 199 11.34 -24.71 -10.02
CA PRO A 199 10.34 -23.68 -10.05
C PRO A 199 10.65 -22.57 -9.03
N VAL A 200 10.43 -21.30 -9.41
CA VAL A 200 10.64 -20.13 -8.55
C VAL A 200 9.30 -19.62 -8.02
N VAL A 201 9.14 -19.69 -6.72
CA VAL A 201 8.00 -19.11 -5.99
C VAL A 201 8.44 -17.77 -5.40
N LEU A 202 7.91 -16.66 -5.92
CA LEU A 202 8.31 -15.30 -5.52
C LEU A 202 7.30 -14.68 -4.56
N ALA A 203 7.78 -14.17 -3.43
CA ALA A 203 7.03 -13.25 -2.58
C ALA A 203 7.83 -11.96 -2.38
N ALA A 204 7.19 -10.80 -2.56
CA ALA A 204 7.88 -9.51 -2.43
C ALA A 204 7.07 -8.52 -1.56
N GLY A 205 7.76 -7.87 -0.62
CA GLY A 205 7.19 -6.87 0.27
C GLY A 205 7.93 -6.76 1.60
N ARG A 206 7.48 -5.82 2.44
CA ARG A 206 8.09 -5.60 3.76
C ARG A 206 7.97 -6.84 4.65
N LEU A 207 9.03 -7.17 5.37
CA LEU A 207 9.03 -8.32 6.30
C LEU A 207 8.41 -7.92 7.66
N VAL A 208 7.08 -7.80 7.67
CA VAL A 208 6.24 -7.42 8.81
C VAL A 208 5.11 -8.44 9.01
N PRO A 209 4.50 -8.55 10.21
CA PRO A 209 3.45 -9.53 10.50
C PRO A 209 2.28 -9.49 9.50
N GLN A 210 1.89 -8.30 9.06
CA GLN A 210 0.79 -8.09 8.10
C GLN A 210 0.98 -8.87 6.79
N LYS A 211 2.22 -9.13 6.36
CA LYS A 211 2.53 -9.79 5.09
C LYS A 211 2.48 -11.31 5.13
N GLY A 212 2.27 -11.92 6.30
CA GLY A 212 1.98 -13.34 6.43
C GLY A 212 3.12 -14.32 6.07
N TYR A 213 4.38 -13.85 6.02
CA TYR A 213 5.52 -14.69 5.67
C TYR A 213 5.68 -15.96 6.53
N PRO A 214 5.32 -16.00 7.82
CA PRO A 214 5.32 -17.25 8.58
C PRO A 214 4.38 -18.31 7.98
N VAL A 215 3.22 -17.90 7.46
CA VAL A 215 2.29 -18.82 6.78
C VAL A 215 2.91 -19.36 5.48
N LEU A 216 3.64 -18.51 4.75
CA LEU A 216 4.34 -18.92 3.54
C LEU A 216 5.46 -19.93 3.84
N LEU A 217 6.25 -19.73 4.89
CA LEU A 217 7.28 -20.71 5.29
C LEU A 217 6.64 -22.04 5.69
N ALA A 218 5.55 -22.01 6.45
CA ALA A 218 4.79 -23.22 6.82
C ALA A 218 4.14 -23.90 5.60
N ALA A 219 3.76 -23.16 4.56
CA ALA A 219 3.33 -23.74 3.29
C ALA A 219 4.52 -24.36 2.54
N ALA A 220 5.65 -23.67 2.46
CA ALA A 220 6.83 -24.12 1.75
C ALA A 220 7.46 -25.39 2.36
N SER A 221 7.33 -25.61 3.67
CA SER A 221 7.79 -26.88 4.30
C SER A 221 7.04 -28.12 3.79
N ARG A 222 5.85 -27.95 3.19
CA ARG A 222 5.07 -29.04 2.59
C ARG A 222 5.56 -29.45 1.20
N TRP A 223 6.42 -28.64 0.56
CA TRP A 223 6.96 -28.94 -0.77
C TRP A 223 8.23 -29.80 -0.75
N GLN A 224 8.75 -30.12 0.43
CA GLN A 224 10.05 -30.81 0.57
C GLN A 224 10.07 -32.24 -0.01
N ASP A 225 8.91 -32.90 -0.03
CA ASP A 225 8.78 -34.27 -0.55
C ASP A 225 8.57 -34.34 -2.09
N ARG A 226 8.64 -33.19 -2.77
CA ARG A 226 8.50 -33.13 -4.25
C ARG A 226 9.81 -33.54 -4.92
N ASP A 227 9.72 -34.23 -6.04
CA ASP A 227 10.89 -34.60 -6.86
C ASP A 227 11.70 -33.36 -7.27
N LEU A 228 11.01 -32.25 -7.59
CA LEU A 228 11.62 -30.97 -7.87
C LEU A 228 11.11 -29.92 -6.88
N VAL A 229 11.84 -29.75 -5.78
CA VAL A 229 11.49 -28.81 -4.71
C VAL A 229 11.57 -27.36 -5.22
N PRO A 230 10.47 -26.57 -5.15
CA PRO A 230 10.48 -25.18 -5.57
C PRO A 230 11.48 -24.34 -4.75
N LEU A 231 12.08 -23.34 -5.38
CA LEU A 231 12.88 -22.34 -4.70
C LEU A 231 11.98 -21.20 -4.26
N LEU A 232 11.77 -21.06 -2.95
CA LEU A 232 11.09 -19.89 -2.41
C LEU A 232 12.06 -18.70 -2.43
N VAL A 233 11.62 -17.58 -3.00
CA VAL A 233 12.37 -16.32 -3.07
C VAL A 233 11.58 -15.24 -2.36
N ILE A 234 12.19 -14.61 -1.35
CA ILE A 234 11.56 -13.52 -0.58
C ILE A 234 12.38 -12.25 -0.78
N ALA A 235 11.79 -11.27 -1.49
CA ALA A 235 12.36 -9.95 -1.73
C ALA A 235 11.74 -8.92 -0.80
N GLY A 236 12.55 -8.28 0.04
CA GLY A 236 12.11 -7.26 0.98
C GLY A 236 12.93 -7.22 2.26
N ALA A 237 12.73 -6.17 3.03
CA ALA A 237 13.37 -5.95 4.32
C ALA A 237 12.32 -5.65 5.40
N GLY A 238 12.68 -5.85 6.66
CA GLY A 238 11.81 -5.55 7.79
C GLY A 238 12.21 -6.28 9.07
N PRO A 239 11.52 -6.00 10.18
CA PRO A 239 11.88 -6.52 11.49
C PRO A 239 11.78 -8.05 11.62
N LEU A 240 11.06 -8.72 10.72
CA LEU A 240 10.94 -10.17 10.73
C LEU A 240 12.05 -10.87 9.94
N ALA A 241 13.03 -10.18 9.35
CA ALA A 241 14.09 -10.81 8.55
C ALA A 241 14.85 -11.89 9.32
N GLY A 242 15.35 -11.58 10.51
CA GLY A 242 16.06 -12.55 11.35
C GLY A 242 15.17 -13.73 11.80
N PRO A 243 14.00 -13.48 12.43
CA PRO A 243 13.07 -14.55 12.82
C PRO A 243 12.67 -15.46 11.66
N LEU A 244 12.39 -14.92 10.47
CA LEU A 244 12.03 -15.72 9.30
C LEU A 244 13.21 -16.57 8.79
N ALA A 245 14.42 -16.03 8.79
CA ALA A 245 15.62 -16.78 8.41
C ALA A 245 15.90 -17.94 9.37
N SER A 246 15.74 -17.74 10.68
CA SER A 246 15.85 -18.82 11.68
C SER A 246 14.79 -19.88 11.45
N THR A 247 13.52 -19.50 11.33
CA THR A 247 12.42 -20.44 11.08
C THR A 247 12.66 -21.25 9.80
N ALA A 248 13.13 -20.64 8.74
CA ALA A 248 13.41 -21.32 7.48
C ALA A 248 14.57 -22.32 7.61
N HIS A 249 15.63 -21.95 8.35
CA HIS A 249 16.76 -22.84 8.64
C HIS A 249 16.29 -24.06 9.44
N ASP A 250 15.56 -23.85 10.54
CA ASP A 250 15.11 -24.89 11.44
C ASP A 250 14.13 -25.88 10.76
N SER A 251 13.35 -25.39 9.79
CA SER A 251 12.41 -26.21 9.01
C SER A 251 12.99 -26.77 7.71
N GLY A 252 14.24 -26.51 7.38
CA GLY A 252 14.90 -26.98 6.17
C GLY A 252 14.33 -26.44 4.84
N VAL A 253 13.54 -25.37 4.89
CA VAL A 253 12.89 -24.79 3.69
C VAL A 253 13.93 -24.20 2.74
N ALA A 254 13.87 -24.59 1.48
CA ALA A 254 14.70 -24.03 0.43
C ALA A 254 14.28 -22.59 0.08
N VAL A 255 14.78 -21.60 0.81
CA VAL A 255 14.43 -20.19 0.66
C VAL A 255 15.65 -19.30 0.45
N ARG A 256 15.49 -18.27 -0.38
CA ARG A 256 16.43 -17.15 -0.53
C ARG A 256 15.80 -15.83 -0.08
N PHE A 257 16.41 -15.21 0.92
CA PHE A 257 16.08 -13.84 1.34
C PHE A 257 16.99 -12.87 0.59
N LEU A 258 16.42 -12.02 -0.26
CA LEU A 258 17.17 -11.10 -1.13
C LEU A 258 17.39 -9.72 -0.52
N GLY A 259 16.77 -9.42 0.65
CA GLY A 259 16.72 -8.05 1.14
C GLY A 259 15.89 -7.14 0.23
N GLN A 260 16.05 -5.83 0.39
CA GLN A 260 15.37 -4.87 -0.49
C GLN A 260 15.92 -4.94 -1.90
N ARG A 261 15.03 -4.95 -2.90
CA ARG A 261 15.35 -5.05 -4.32
C ARG A 261 14.64 -3.95 -5.11
N ASP A 262 15.31 -3.44 -6.14
CA ASP A 262 14.78 -2.44 -7.07
C ASP A 262 14.46 -3.07 -8.44
N ASP A 263 14.90 -4.31 -8.69
CA ASP A 263 14.71 -5.07 -9.92
C ASP A 263 13.49 -6.03 -9.85
N ILE A 264 12.45 -5.63 -9.14
CA ILE A 264 11.21 -6.41 -9.02
C ILE A 264 10.66 -6.89 -10.39
N PRO A 265 10.65 -6.08 -11.46
CA PRO A 265 10.21 -6.57 -12.77
C PRO A 265 11.01 -7.79 -13.25
N ALA A 266 12.34 -7.82 -13.10
CA ALA A 266 13.17 -8.95 -13.49
C ALA A 266 12.89 -10.19 -12.63
N LEU A 267 12.69 -10.03 -11.32
CA LEU A 267 12.32 -11.11 -10.42
C LEU A 267 10.93 -11.67 -10.76
N LEU A 268 9.96 -10.82 -11.08
CA LEU A 268 8.65 -11.24 -11.58
C LEU A 268 8.79 -12.02 -12.89
N GLY A 269 9.66 -11.55 -13.81
CA GLY A 269 9.99 -12.27 -15.04
C GLY A 269 10.56 -13.67 -14.79
N ALA A 270 11.37 -13.84 -13.75
CA ALA A 270 12.01 -15.10 -13.37
C ALA A 270 11.11 -16.04 -12.57
N ALA A 271 10.01 -15.55 -12.02
CA ALA A 271 9.08 -16.33 -11.18
C ALA A 271 8.15 -17.21 -12.01
N ASP A 272 7.91 -18.43 -11.56
CA ASP A 272 6.89 -19.33 -12.10
C ASP A 272 5.52 -19.06 -11.45
N VAL A 273 5.52 -18.67 -10.16
CA VAL A 273 4.32 -18.22 -9.44
C VAL A 273 4.67 -17.13 -8.44
N VAL A 274 3.79 -16.15 -8.30
CA VAL A 274 3.88 -15.10 -7.28
C VAL A 274 2.93 -15.41 -6.13
N VAL A 275 3.41 -15.25 -4.89
CA VAL A 275 2.61 -15.55 -3.69
C VAL A 275 2.46 -14.31 -2.81
N VAL A 276 1.20 -14.02 -2.41
CA VAL A 276 0.88 -12.89 -1.51
C VAL A 276 0.05 -13.42 -0.32
N PRO A 277 0.71 -13.94 0.74
CA PRO A 277 0.09 -14.63 1.87
C PRO A 277 -0.41 -13.68 2.96
N SER A 278 -0.74 -12.45 2.59
CA SER A 278 -0.97 -11.35 3.54
C SER A 278 -2.18 -11.58 4.44
N VAL A 279 -2.06 -11.12 5.68
CA VAL A 279 -3.15 -11.07 6.66
C VAL A 279 -4.19 -10.03 6.27
N TRP A 280 -3.75 -8.90 5.74
CA TRP A 280 -4.62 -7.85 5.21
C TRP A 280 -3.88 -6.97 4.21
N GLU A 281 -4.59 -6.54 3.16
CA GLU A 281 -4.08 -5.62 2.14
C GLU A 281 -5.16 -4.64 1.70
N GLY A 282 -4.72 -3.40 1.37
CA GLY A 282 -5.58 -2.45 0.67
C GLY A 282 -5.52 -2.66 -0.84
N GLN A 283 -4.58 -1.97 -1.50
CA GLN A 283 -4.25 -2.15 -2.92
C GLN A 283 -2.76 -2.50 -3.02
N PRO A 284 -2.37 -3.77 -2.80
CA PRO A 284 -0.97 -4.17 -2.79
C PRO A 284 -0.32 -3.95 -4.16
N LEU A 285 0.82 -3.23 -4.17
CA LEU A 285 1.53 -2.91 -5.40
C LEU A 285 2.04 -4.17 -6.08
N ILE A 286 2.56 -5.14 -5.32
CA ILE A 286 3.08 -6.40 -5.88
C ILE A 286 2.00 -7.23 -6.60
N VAL A 287 0.73 -7.19 -6.15
CA VAL A 287 -0.37 -7.83 -6.89
C VAL A 287 -0.56 -7.14 -8.24
N GLN A 288 -0.60 -5.81 -8.27
CA GLN A 288 -0.72 -5.06 -9.52
C GLN A 288 0.48 -5.28 -10.46
N GLU A 289 1.69 -5.38 -9.90
CA GLU A 289 2.91 -5.65 -10.65
C GLU A 289 2.91 -7.08 -11.20
N ALA A 290 2.48 -8.08 -10.43
CA ALA A 290 2.33 -9.47 -10.88
C ALA A 290 1.29 -9.59 -12.01
N LEU A 291 0.14 -8.91 -11.87
CA LEU A 291 -0.88 -8.86 -12.93
C LEU A 291 -0.32 -8.24 -14.22
N ARG A 292 0.43 -7.12 -14.12
CA ARG A 292 1.06 -6.47 -15.27
C ARG A 292 2.17 -7.31 -15.91
N ALA A 293 2.85 -8.13 -15.11
CA ALA A 293 3.84 -9.07 -15.59
C ALA A 293 3.22 -10.33 -16.20
N GLY A 294 1.89 -10.50 -16.16
CA GLY A 294 1.20 -11.69 -16.62
C GLY A 294 1.62 -12.94 -15.86
N ARG A 295 1.93 -12.82 -14.55
CA ARG A 295 2.38 -13.96 -13.75
C ARG A 295 1.23 -14.63 -13.01
N PRO A 296 1.23 -15.98 -12.97
CA PRO A 296 0.34 -16.70 -12.09
C PRO A 296 0.46 -16.18 -10.66
N LEU A 297 -0.68 -15.96 -10.01
CA LEU A 297 -0.75 -15.39 -8.67
C LEU A 297 -1.54 -16.30 -7.74
N VAL A 298 -0.96 -16.60 -6.58
CA VAL A 298 -1.66 -17.23 -5.45
C VAL A 298 -1.69 -16.21 -4.30
N ALA A 299 -2.86 -15.89 -3.77
CA ALA A 299 -2.96 -14.85 -2.76
C ALA A 299 -4.03 -15.16 -1.70
N SER A 300 -3.84 -14.63 -0.49
CA SER A 300 -4.89 -14.67 0.53
C SER A 300 -6.10 -13.86 0.09
N ARG A 301 -7.30 -14.41 0.29
CA ARG A 301 -8.59 -13.72 0.05
C ARG A 301 -8.82 -12.71 1.18
N THR A 302 -8.21 -11.53 1.09
CA THR A 302 -8.27 -10.51 2.14
C THR A 302 -8.26 -9.09 1.58
N GLY A 303 -8.94 -8.18 2.27
CA GLY A 303 -8.98 -6.75 1.94
C GLY A 303 -9.35 -6.48 0.49
N GLY A 304 -8.53 -5.70 -0.20
CA GLY A 304 -8.74 -5.34 -1.60
C GLY A 304 -8.12 -6.28 -2.65
N ILE A 305 -7.50 -7.41 -2.24
CA ILE A 305 -6.92 -8.37 -3.20
C ILE A 305 -7.98 -8.89 -4.18
N PRO A 306 -9.15 -9.41 -3.72
CA PRO A 306 -10.18 -9.88 -4.63
C PRO A 306 -10.71 -8.80 -5.60
N GLU A 307 -10.69 -7.55 -5.16
CA GLU A 307 -11.11 -6.43 -6.02
C GLU A 307 -10.10 -6.12 -7.13
N LEU A 308 -8.81 -6.40 -6.89
CA LEU A 308 -7.75 -6.25 -7.89
C LEU A 308 -7.70 -7.42 -8.86
N THR A 309 -7.81 -8.65 -8.36
CA THR A 309 -7.63 -9.87 -9.15
C THR A 309 -8.90 -10.32 -9.88
N GLY A 310 -10.09 -9.97 -9.36
CA GLY A 310 -11.30 -10.72 -9.72
C GLY A 310 -11.21 -12.15 -9.19
N GLU A 311 -12.03 -13.04 -9.74
CA GLU A 311 -12.06 -14.46 -9.36
C GLU A 311 -11.21 -15.34 -10.30
N ASP A 312 -10.68 -14.79 -11.38
CA ASP A 312 -10.04 -15.49 -12.49
C ASP A 312 -8.53 -15.20 -12.64
N ALA A 313 -8.04 -14.06 -12.18
CA ALA A 313 -6.65 -13.67 -12.35
C ALA A 313 -5.73 -14.07 -11.18
N ALA A 314 -6.23 -14.84 -10.22
CA ALA A 314 -5.45 -15.41 -9.11
C ALA A 314 -6.16 -16.61 -8.48
N VAL A 315 -5.39 -17.54 -7.93
CA VAL A 315 -5.94 -18.52 -7.00
C VAL A 315 -6.02 -17.89 -5.62
N LEU A 316 -7.25 -17.66 -5.15
CA LEU A 316 -7.50 -17.01 -3.85
C LEU A 316 -7.76 -18.06 -2.77
N VAL A 317 -6.91 -18.08 -1.74
CA VAL A 317 -6.96 -19.03 -0.61
C VAL A 317 -7.43 -18.35 0.68
N PRO A 318 -7.94 -19.10 1.67
CA PRO A 318 -8.25 -18.57 2.99
C PRO A 318 -7.00 -17.95 3.64
N GLN A 319 -7.20 -16.82 4.33
CA GLN A 319 -6.15 -16.14 5.06
C GLN A 319 -5.62 -17.03 6.20
N GLY A 320 -4.30 -17.11 6.35
CA GLY A 320 -3.65 -17.82 7.47
C GLY A 320 -3.67 -19.34 7.35
N ASP A 321 -4.05 -19.90 6.21
CA ASP A 321 -4.08 -21.34 5.95
C ASP A 321 -2.86 -21.79 5.12
N PRO A 322 -1.81 -22.34 5.76
CA PRO A 322 -0.63 -22.81 5.05
C PRO A 322 -0.89 -24.04 4.17
N ALA A 323 -1.89 -24.87 4.51
CA ALA A 323 -2.21 -26.05 3.72
C ALA A 323 -2.89 -25.67 2.41
N ALA A 324 -3.89 -24.79 2.47
CA ALA A 324 -4.54 -24.25 1.27
C ALA A 324 -3.56 -23.47 0.39
N LEU A 325 -2.63 -22.70 1.00
CA LEU A 325 -1.61 -21.97 0.27
C LEU A 325 -0.65 -22.91 -0.45
N ALA A 326 -0.19 -23.97 0.21
CA ALA A 326 0.70 -24.96 -0.39
C ALA A 326 0.02 -25.66 -1.58
N ALA A 327 -1.18 -26.19 -1.39
CA ALA A 327 -1.93 -26.89 -2.43
C ALA A 327 -2.22 -25.98 -3.64
N ALA A 328 -2.53 -24.69 -3.42
CA ALA A 328 -2.74 -23.74 -4.50
C ALA A 328 -1.47 -23.46 -5.31
N VAL A 329 -0.31 -23.36 -4.65
CA VAL A 329 0.98 -23.20 -5.35
C VAL A 329 1.30 -24.46 -6.14
N GLU A 330 1.11 -25.64 -5.55
CA GLU A 330 1.31 -26.94 -6.21
C GLU A 330 0.42 -27.06 -7.47
N SER A 331 -0.86 -26.74 -7.37
CA SER A 331 -1.78 -26.81 -8.52
C SER A 331 -1.32 -25.93 -9.69
N VAL A 332 -0.76 -24.77 -9.39
CA VAL A 332 -0.23 -23.87 -10.44
C VAL A 332 1.07 -24.40 -11.04
N LEU A 333 1.96 -25.01 -10.23
CA LEU A 333 3.23 -25.56 -10.70
C LEU A 333 3.06 -26.86 -11.47
N ASP A 334 2.05 -27.66 -11.14
CA ASP A 334 1.82 -28.99 -11.73
C ASP A 334 0.91 -28.94 -12.97
N ASP A 335 0.18 -27.84 -13.16
CA ASP A 335 -0.70 -27.65 -14.32
C ASP A 335 -0.25 -26.43 -15.18
N PRO A 336 0.54 -26.65 -16.24
CA PRO A 336 0.94 -25.59 -17.17
C PRO A 336 -0.26 -24.90 -17.85
N GLY A 337 -1.38 -25.60 -18.02
CA GLY A 337 -2.62 -25.03 -18.57
C GLY A 337 -3.24 -24.03 -17.64
N LEU A 338 -3.34 -24.35 -16.34
CA LEU A 338 -3.80 -23.42 -15.30
C LEU A 338 -2.85 -22.23 -15.18
N ALA A 339 -1.53 -22.46 -15.14
CA ALA A 339 -0.54 -21.38 -15.07
C ALA A 339 -0.68 -20.41 -16.26
N ALA A 340 -0.82 -20.94 -17.47
CA ALA A 340 -1.02 -20.13 -18.68
C ALA A 340 -2.34 -19.34 -18.61
N ALA A 341 -3.43 -19.98 -18.21
CA ALA A 341 -4.76 -19.34 -18.08
C ALA A 341 -4.72 -18.20 -17.07
N LEU A 342 -4.11 -18.40 -15.89
CA LEU A 342 -3.91 -17.35 -14.88
C LEU A 342 -3.06 -16.19 -15.41
N GLY A 343 -1.98 -16.47 -16.16
CA GLY A 343 -1.15 -15.44 -16.78
C GLY A 343 -1.93 -14.58 -17.79
N VAL A 344 -2.76 -15.20 -18.61
CA VAL A 344 -3.63 -14.49 -19.58
C VAL A 344 -4.66 -13.63 -18.83
N ALA A 345 -5.36 -14.20 -17.87
CA ALA A 345 -6.35 -13.47 -17.05
C ALA A 345 -5.69 -12.31 -16.28
N ALA A 346 -4.48 -12.52 -15.74
CA ALA A 346 -3.69 -11.48 -15.09
C ALA A 346 -3.41 -10.30 -16.03
N ALA A 347 -2.94 -10.57 -17.25
CA ALA A 347 -2.65 -9.54 -18.24
C ALA A 347 -3.92 -8.78 -18.68
N GLN A 348 -5.05 -9.49 -18.88
CA GLN A 348 -6.36 -8.89 -19.18
C GLN A 348 -6.81 -7.97 -18.04
N ARG A 349 -6.68 -8.43 -16.80
CA ARG A 349 -7.04 -7.65 -15.61
C ARG A 349 -6.17 -6.41 -15.46
N ALA A 350 -4.87 -6.54 -15.74
CA ALA A 350 -3.90 -5.44 -15.68
C ALA A 350 -4.25 -4.29 -16.63
N ALA A 351 -4.80 -4.58 -17.80
CA ALA A 351 -5.21 -3.56 -18.77
C ALA A 351 -6.29 -2.61 -18.23
N GLY A 352 -7.10 -3.06 -17.26
CA GLY A 352 -8.12 -2.24 -16.58
C GLY A 352 -7.65 -1.57 -15.28
N LEU A 353 -6.41 -1.79 -14.84
CA LEU A 353 -5.91 -1.19 -13.61
C LEU A 353 -5.59 0.30 -13.80
N PRO A 354 -5.97 1.16 -12.83
CA PRO A 354 -5.71 2.58 -12.93
C PRO A 354 -4.21 2.88 -12.91
N GLY A 355 -3.83 3.89 -13.69
CA GLY A 355 -2.49 4.45 -13.71
C GLY A 355 -2.36 5.68 -12.79
N THR A 356 -1.16 6.25 -12.78
CA THR A 356 -0.84 7.48 -12.04
C THR A 356 -1.75 8.64 -12.46
N GLY A 357 -1.99 8.81 -13.77
CA GLY A 357 -2.88 9.83 -14.31
C GLY A 357 -4.29 9.73 -13.75
N ASP A 358 -4.86 8.51 -13.73
CA ASP A 358 -6.21 8.24 -13.23
C ASP A 358 -6.36 8.58 -11.74
N ALA A 359 -5.33 8.26 -10.94
CA ALA A 359 -5.32 8.58 -9.52
C ALA A 359 -5.31 10.10 -9.28
N VAL A 360 -4.48 10.85 -10.01
CA VAL A 360 -4.42 12.31 -9.93
C VAL A 360 -5.71 12.95 -10.44
N ASP A 361 -6.33 12.40 -11.50
CA ASP A 361 -7.63 12.86 -12.00
C ASP A 361 -8.75 12.60 -10.98
N SER A 362 -8.72 11.44 -10.34
CA SER A 362 -9.70 11.07 -9.31
C SER A 362 -9.67 12.05 -8.14
N VAL A 363 -8.49 12.35 -7.58
CA VAL A 363 -8.39 13.33 -6.48
C VAL A 363 -8.69 14.74 -6.93
N SER A 364 -8.35 15.13 -8.17
CA SER A 364 -8.66 16.45 -8.72
C SER A 364 -10.18 16.64 -8.88
N ARG A 365 -10.91 15.60 -9.28
CA ARG A 365 -12.39 15.62 -9.32
C ARG A 365 -12.97 15.72 -7.92
N LEU A 366 -12.42 14.97 -6.94
CA LEU A 366 -12.82 15.07 -5.54
C LEU A 366 -12.66 16.49 -5.01
N TYR A 367 -11.52 17.13 -5.21
CA TYR A 367 -11.26 18.48 -4.73
C TYR A 367 -12.23 19.51 -5.35
N ARG A 368 -12.47 19.44 -6.66
CA ARG A 368 -13.45 20.31 -7.32
C ARG A 368 -14.86 20.15 -6.77
N ARG A 369 -15.27 18.90 -6.45
CA ARG A 369 -16.57 18.61 -5.84
C ARG A 369 -16.66 19.22 -4.44
N LEU A 370 -15.64 19.03 -3.60
CA LEU A 370 -15.61 19.59 -2.24
C LEU A 370 -15.67 21.11 -2.21
N LEU A 371 -15.00 21.78 -3.13
CA LEU A 371 -15.04 23.24 -3.22
C LEU A 371 -16.43 23.77 -3.58
N ARG A 372 -17.18 23.06 -4.43
CA ARG A 372 -18.57 23.42 -4.78
C ARG A 372 -19.54 23.23 -3.61
N ALA A 373 -19.27 22.30 -2.71
CA ALA A 373 -20.12 22.04 -1.56
C ALA A 373 -19.91 23.04 -0.40
N VAL A 374 -18.78 23.75 -0.36
CA VAL A 374 -18.40 24.72 0.69
C VAL A 374 -18.58 26.18 0.22
N GLY A 375 -18.80 26.42 -1.07
CA GLY A 375 -19.11 27.74 -1.66
C GLY A 375 -20.56 27.96 -1.83
#